data_482d0521db4445c90de8f8c6bb6eab5e
#
_entry.id   482d0521db4445c90de8f8c6bb6eab5e
#
_cell.length_a   1.000
_cell.length_b   1.000
_cell.length_c   1.000
_cell.angle_alpha   90.00
_cell.angle_beta   90.00
_cell.angle_gamma   90.00
#
_symmetry.space_group_name_H-M   'P 1'
#
loop_
_entity.id
_entity.type
_entity.pdbx_description
1 polymer ?
#
loop_
_entity_poly.entity_id
_entity_poly.type
_entity_poly.pdbx_seq_one_letter_code
_entity_poly.pdbx_strand_id
1 'polypeptide(L)'
;MKAANSVDLDIEKKLTHEIKIRADLDTPYNVGLIIGASGSGKTTLAKHIWGADAFDTLLDPNRAVISQFDESYSYDERVAFLSGVGLAAPTCWIAPAKTLSNGQQARAECALQMARLDGKFTVIDEFTSVVDRTVAKAMAHAVQKQARRTGKTIALLSCHYDVLEWLNPDWVIDCNTQEYTDRRSLCPGFTRSEELVFGVRQLTDSKSWHAFKRYHYLSEELPPGKTLMFGLFSGENQIGFMAFSNYVMWKTEHKEKGIPMVMHANRIVVHPDYCGFGLGGKFTDICSEYMQNVLGYDVQMKLSSASMSNLLKRSPRWELRDVSRNVHNIWSGKGRTGRMDVKTWSFKFLG
;
A
#
# COMPACT_ATOMS: atom_id res chain seq x y z
N MET A 1 38.02 20.15 17.66
CA MET A 1 39.48 20.05 17.68
C MET A 1 40.01 18.71 18.25
N LYS A 2 39.63 18.23 19.47
CA LYS A 2 40.19 16.98 20.04
C LYS A 2 39.91 15.70 19.21
N ALA A 3 38.78 15.60 18.52
CA ALA A 3 38.43 14.41 17.71
C ALA A 3 39.18 14.37 16.36
N ALA A 4 39.51 15.51 15.78
CA ALA A 4 40.23 15.57 14.49
C ALA A 4 41.72 15.22 14.65
N ASN A 5 42.33 15.56 15.80
CA ASN A 5 43.72 15.20 16.07
C ASN A 5 43.95 13.71 16.38
N SER A 6 42.89 12.95 16.65
CA SER A 6 43.00 11.51 16.89
C SER A 6 42.98 10.63 15.61
N VAL A 7 42.75 11.23 14.44
CA VAL A 7 42.60 10.53 13.14
C VAL A 7 43.42 11.17 12.03
N ASP A 8 44.43 12.00 12.32
CA ASP A 8 45.29 12.71 11.34
C ASP A 8 44.49 13.38 10.20
N LEU A 9 43.32 13.93 10.50
CA LEU A 9 42.47 14.64 9.55
C LEU A 9 42.97 16.12 9.46
N ASP A 10 43.52 16.48 8.33
CA ASP A 10 43.83 17.84 7.95
C ASP A 10 42.52 18.64 7.80
N ILE A 11 42.16 19.41 8.84
CA ILE A 11 40.89 20.16 8.92
C ILE A 11 40.82 21.25 7.84
N GLU A 12 41.92 21.63 7.21
CA GLU A 12 41.97 22.64 6.17
C GLU A 12 41.67 22.07 4.75
N LYS A 13 41.76 20.78 4.56
CA LYS A 13 41.30 20.16 3.31
C LYS A 13 39.77 20.02 3.34
N LYS A 14 39.08 21.01 2.80
CA LYS A 14 37.66 20.80 2.38
C LYS A 14 37.62 19.61 1.44
N LEU A 15 37.03 18.51 1.86
CA LEU A 15 36.64 17.42 0.99
C LEU A 15 35.56 17.96 0.04
N THR A 16 35.97 18.52 -1.07
CA THR A 16 35.08 18.95 -2.15
C THR A 16 34.86 17.77 -3.09
N HIS A 17 33.65 17.27 -3.12
CA HIS A 17 33.23 16.32 -4.16
C HIS A 17 32.56 17.12 -5.29
N GLU A 18 33.20 17.16 -6.45
CA GLU A 18 32.69 17.87 -7.62
C GLU A 18 31.85 16.90 -8.46
N ILE A 19 30.56 17.21 -8.66
CA ILE A 19 29.66 16.43 -9.51
C ILE A 19 29.48 17.19 -10.81
N LYS A 20 29.95 16.60 -11.93
CA LYS A 20 29.85 17.16 -13.29
C LYS A 20 28.89 16.34 -14.14
N ILE A 21 27.62 16.70 -14.14
CA ILE A 21 26.59 16.00 -14.91
C ILE A 21 25.94 16.98 -15.87
N ARG A 22 25.83 16.61 -17.16
CA ARG A 22 24.99 17.31 -18.12
C ARG A 22 23.68 16.58 -18.22
N ALA A 23 22.62 17.16 -17.69
CA ALA A 23 21.28 16.57 -17.66
C ALA A 23 20.28 17.48 -18.40
N ASP A 24 19.43 16.89 -19.23
CA ASP A 24 18.24 17.56 -19.78
C ASP A 24 17.07 17.33 -18.83
N LEU A 25 16.79 18.31 -17.99
CA LEU A 25 15.67 18.33 -17.06
C LEU A 25 14.53 19.25 -17.52
N ASP A 26 14.70 19.97 -18.63
CA ASP A 26 13.71 20.91 -19.17
C ASP A 26 12.66 20.19 -20.02
N THR A 27 13.02 19.09 -20.67
CA THR A 27 12.07 18.25 -21.40
C THR A 27 11.06 17.61 -20.45
N PRO A 28 9.73 17.73 -20.72
CA PRO A 28 8.69 17.21 -19.83
C PRO A 28 8.88 15.74 -19.45
N TYR A 29 8.67 15.45 -18.18
CA TYR A 29 8.73 14.10 -17.60
C TYR A 29 7.75 13.97 -16.43
N ASN A 30 7.46 12.75 -16.00
CA ASN A 30 6.68 12.49 -14.79
C ASN A 30 7.57 11.99 -13.64
N VAL A 31 8.53 11.12 -13.94
CA VAL A 31 9.32 10.45 -12.90
C VAL A 31 10.80 10.54 -13.23
N GLY A 32 11.54 11.25 -12.40
CA GLY A 32 13.00 11.28 -12.43
C GLY A 32 13.60 10.47 -11.29
N LEU A 33 14.79 9.91 -11.48
CA LEU A 33 15.52 9.15 -10.47
C LEU A 33 16.96 9.65 -10.35
N ILE A 34 17.36 10.01 -9.12
CA ILE A 34 18.76 10.21 -8.75
C ILE A 34 19.19 9.02 -7.89
N ILE A 35 20.21 8.30 -8.33
CA ILE A 35 20.67 7.07 -7.70
C ILE A 35 22.14 7.15 -7.35
N GLY A 36 22.59 6.36 -6.38
CA GLY A 36 23.98 6.29 -5.94
C GLY A 36 24.11 5.85 -4.50
N ALA A 37 25.30 5.45 -4.09
CA ALA A 37 25.58 5.02 -2.73
C ALA A 37 25.21 6.10 -1.67
N SER A 38 25.12 5.71 -0.42
CA SER A 38 25.01 6.69 0.67
C SER A 38 26.24 7.60 0.68
N GLY A 39 26.03 8.91 0.82
CA GLY A 39 27.14 9.90 0.77
C GLY A 39 27.60 10.28 -0.64
N SER A 40 27.03 9.76 -1.73
CA SER A 40 27.41 10.11 -3.12
C SER A 40 26.95 11.49 -3.57
N GLY A 41 26.29 12.27 -2.71
CA GLY A 41 25.86 13.64 -3.03
C GLY A 41 24.48 13.79 -3.63
N LYS A 42 23.64 12.74 -3.67
CA LYS A 42 22.27 12.77 -4.24
C LYS A 42 21.44 13.94 -3.72
N THR A 43 21.31 14.05 -2.39
CA THR A 43 20.52 15.12 -1.73
C THR A 43 21.11 16.48 -2.01
N THR A 44 22.44 16.62 -2.02
CA THR A 44 23.13 17.88 -2.35
C THR A 44 22.86 18.31 -3.77
N LEU A 45 22.96 17.37 -4.74
CA LEU A 45 22.66 17.62 -6.14
C LEU A 45 21.20 18.04 -6.33
N ALA A 46 20.26 17.31 -5.74
CA ALA A 46 18.85 17.61 -5.86
C ALA A 46 18.48 18.96 -5.22
N LYS A 47 19.08 19.33 -4.08
CA LYS A 47 18.92 20.67 -3.49
C LYS A 47 19.49 21.77 -4.36
N HIS A 48 20.58 21.50 -5.08
CA HIS A 48 21.15 22.46 -6.04
C HIS A 48 20.22 22.69 -7.24
N ILE A 49 19.53 21.62 -7.70
CA ILE A 49 18.65 21.70 -8.88
C ILE A 49 17.30 22.34 -8.52
N TRP A 50 16.65 21.92 -7.45
CA TRP A 50 15.26 22.29 -7.12
C TRP A 50 15.09 23.15 -5.86
N GLY A 51 16.17 23.48 -5.17
CA GLY A 51 16.15 24.23 -3.91
C GLY A 51 15.88 23.36 -2.69
N ALA A 52 16.10 23.95 -1.51
CA ALA A 52 15.89 23.26 -0.23
C ALA A 52 14.39 22.98 0.05
N ASP A 53 13.52 23.87 -0.38
CA ASP A 53 12.07 23.80 -0.16
C ASP A 53 11.41 22.59 -0.83
N ALA A 54 12.07 21.98 -1.83
CA ALA A 54 11.60 20.74 -2.47
C ALA A 54 11.63 19.53 -1.52
N PHE A 55 12.35 19.66 -0.38
CA PHE A 55 12.54 18.62 0.64
C PHE A 55 11.75 18.89 1.93
N ASP A 56 10.84 19.86 1.92
CA ASP A 56 10.02 20.15 3.09
C ASP A 56 9.23 18.90 3.52
N THR A 57 9.33 18.54 4.79
CA THR A 57 8.52 17.47 5.37
C THR A 57 7.11 18.00 5.62
N LEU A 58 6.11 17.33 5.08
CA LEU A 58 4.71 17.70 5.20
C LEU A 58 3.99 16.95 6.32
N LEU A 59 4.53 15.82 6.76
CA LEU A 59 3.90 14.93 7.73
C LEU A 59 4.04 15.47 9.17
N ASP A 60 2.95 15.97 9.75
CA ASP A 60 2.87 16.28 11.17
C ASP A 60 2.70 14.99 11.99
N PRO A 61 3.64 14.68 12.91
CA PRO A 61 3.58 13.43 13.68
C PRO A 61 2.37 13.33 14.62
N ASN A 62 1.77 14.45 15.01
CA ASN A 62 0.68 14.48 16.00
C ASN A 62 -0.73 14.46 15.41
N ARG A 63 -0.86 14.64 14.09
CA ARG A 63 -2.14 14.66 13.40
C ARG A 63 -2.44 13.33 12.71
N ALA A 64 -3.74 13.02 12.55
CA ALA A 64 -4.18 11.92 11.72
C ALA A 64 -3.76 12.16 10.25
N VAL A 65 -3.21 11.14 9.60
CA VAL A 65 -2.63 11.29 8.25
C VAL A 65 -3.62 11.88 7.25
N ILE A 66 -4.85 11.36 7.22
CA ILE A 66 -5.88 11.80 6.27
C ILE A 66 -6.33 13.25 6.46
N SER A 67 -6.16 13.80 7.67
CA SER A 67 -6.51 15.18 7.99
C SER A 67 -5.43 16.19 7.60
N GLN A 68 -4.32 15.75 7.03
CA GLN A 68 -3.18 16.59 6.67
C GLN A 68 -3.16 16.98 5.18
N PHE A 69 -4.06 16.39 4.39
CA PHE A 69 -4.26 16.82 3.01
C PHE A 69 -4.98 18.16 2.97
N ASP A 70 -4.75 18.91 1.89
CA ASP A 70 -5.45 20.16 1.63
C ASP A 70 -6.99 19.94 1.65
N GLU A 71 -7.73 20.93 2.14
CA GLU A 71 -9.19 20.85 2.30
C GLU A 71 -9.93 20.78 0.96
N SER A 72 -9.32 21.24 -0.12
CA SER A 72 -9.87 21.14 -1.48
C SER A 72 -10.01 19.70 -1.97
N TYR A 73 -9.22 18.75 -1.42
CA TYR A 73 -9.36 17.35 -1.75
C TYR A 73 -10.53 16.70 -1.02
N SER A 74 -11.39 16.05 -1.77
CA SER A 74 -12.43 15.17 -1.24
C SER A 74 -11.82 13.99 -0.46
N TYR A 75 -12.64 13.34 0.37
CA TYR A 75 -12.21 12.13 1.08
C TYR A 75 -11.68 11.04 0.14
N ASP A 76 -12.37 10.81 -0.97
CA ASP A 76 -11.99 9.77 -1.94
C ASP A 76 -10.66 10.07 -2.64
N GLU A 77 -10.36 11.35 -2.92
CA GLU A 77 -9.08 11.77 -3.47
C GLU A 77 -7.93 11.58 -2.48
N ARG A 78 -8.12 11.94 -1.22
CA ARG A 78 -7.14 11.69 -0.15
C ARG A 78 -6.84 10.19 0.00
N VAL A 79 -7.89 9.36 -0.01
CA VAL A 79 -7.76 7.89 0.02
C VAL A 79 -7.05 7.38 -1.24
N ALA A 80 -7.29 7.99 -2.40
CA ALA A 80 -6.61 7.62 -3.64
C ALA A 80 -5.10 7.91 -3.58
N PHE A 81 -4.67 9.04 -2.99
CA PHE A 81 -3.26 9.33 -2.78
C PHE A 81 -2.61 8.31 -1.82
N LEU A 82 -3.22 8.07 -0.66
CA LEU A 82 -2.72 7.11 0.32
C LEU A 82 -2.63 5.68 -0.25
N SER A 83 -3.67 5.24 -0.93
CA SER A 83 -3.69 3.94 -1.59
C SER A 83 -2.69 3.87 -2.75
N GLY A 84 -2.48 4.98 -3.47
CA GLY A 84 -1.54 5.12 -4.58
C GLY A 84 -0.06 5.02 -4.18
N VAL A 85 0.26 5.11 -2.90
CA VAL A 85 1.61 4.85 -2.35
C VAL A 85 1.67 3.56 -1.52
N GLY A 86 0.61 2.74 -1.58
CA GLY A 86 0.52 1.49 -0.85
C GLY A 86 0.12 1.62 0.62
N LEU A 87 -0.37 2.77 1.07
CA LEU A 87 -0.90 2.96 2.42
C LEU A 87 -2.44 2.86 2.39
N ALA A 88 -2.98 1.67 2.17
CA ALA A 88 -4.42 1.47 1.93
C ALA A 88 -5.20 0.94 3.15
N ALA A 89 -4.56 0.82 4.32
CA ALA A 89 -5.23 0.39 5.55
C ALA A 89 -5.91 1.60 6.24
N PRO A 90 -7.26 1.61 6.40
CA PRO A 90 -7.97 2.73 7.02
C PRO A 90 -7.47 3.08 8.43
N THR A 91 -7.02 2.09 9.19
CA THR A 91 -6.44 2.29 10.53
C THR A 91 -5.22 3.20 10.52
N CYS A 92 -4.42 3.17 9.44
CA CYS A 92 -3.27 4.05 9.29
C CYS A 92 -3.68 5.49 8.93
N TRP A 93 -4.83 5.68 8.28
CA TRP A 93 -5.25 7.02 7.86
C TRP A 93 -5.75 7.88 9.01
N ILE A 94 -6.46 7.26 9.96
CA ILE A 94 -7.07 7.94 11.12
C ILE A 94 -6.13 8.03 12.34
N ALA A 95 -5.01 7.30 12.31
CA ALA A 95 -4.03 7.31 13.37
C ALA A 95 -3.11 8.54 13.26
N PRO A 96 -2.64 9.10 14.40
CA PRO A 96 -1.56 10.08 14.41
C PRO A 96 -0.31 9.50 13.77
N ALA A 97 0.37 10.27 12.90
CA ALA A 97 1.48 9.75 12.11
C ALA A 97 2.61 9.14 12.95
N LYS A 98 2.88 9.68 14.15
CA LYS A 98 3.88 9.12 15.09
C LYS A 98 3.62 7.69 15.56
N THR A 99 2.39 7.18 15.41
CA THR A 99 2.03 5.81 15.80
C THR A 99 2.23 4.80 14.68
N LEU A 100 2.54 5.27 13.49
CA LEU A 100 2.81 4.45 12.33
C LEU A 100 4.23 3.90 12.36
N SER A 101 4.46 2.75 11.71
CA SER A 101 5.83 2.26 11.47
C SER A 101 6.60 3.22 10.56
N ASN A 102 7.94 3.18 10.59
CA ASN A 102 8.78 4.02 9.73
C ASN A 102 8.41 3.90 8.24
N GLY A 103 8.16 2.68 7.77
CA GLY A 103 7.73 2.45 6.39
C GLY A 103 6.33 3.01 6.08
N GLN A 104 5.42 3.03 7.05
CA GLN A 104 4.09 3.66 6.91
C GLN A 104 4.20 5.19 6.92
N GLN A 105 5.05 5.76 7.78
CA GLN A 105 5.33 7.20 7.81
C GLN A 105 5.93 7.67 6.48
N ALA A 106 6.92 6.95 5.94
CA ALA A 106 7.53 7.28 4.65
C ALA A 106 6.50 7.26 3.50
N ARG A 107 5.56 6.31 3.52
CA ARG A 107 4.46 6.26 2.54
C ARG A 107 3.46 7.38 2.73
N ALA A 108 3.13 7.74 3.97
CA ALA A 108 2.26 8.87 4.28
C ALA A 108 2.89 10.18 3.79
N GLU A 109 4.16 10.41 4.08
CA GLU A 109 4.92 11.56 3.58
C GLU A 109 4.92 11.61 2.05
N CYS A 110 5.20 10.48 1.39
CA CYS A 110 5.16 10.38 -0.08
C CYS A 110 3.77 10.75 -0.64
N ALA A 111 2.68 10.32 0.01
CA ALA A 111 1.33 10.66 -0.42
C ALA A 111 1.05 12.17 -0.30
N LEU A 112 1.47 12.80 0.79
CA LEU A 112 1.32 14.24 1.02
C LEU A 112 2.15 15.05 0.01
N GLN A 113 3.39 14.63 -0.24
CA GLN A 113 4.26 15.25 -1.24
C GLN A 113 3.65 15.16 -2.64
N MET A 114 3.09 14.03 -3.02
CA MET A 114 2.39 13.88 -4.30
C MET A 114 1.09 14.70 -4.40
N ALA A 115 0.48 15.03 -3.26
CA ALA A 115 -0.75 15.82 -3.20
C ALA A 115 -0.48 17.33 -3.06
N ARG A 116 0.76 17.80 -3.04
CA ARG A 116 1.08 19.24 -2.90
C ARG A 116 0.41 20.10 -3.95
N LEU A 117 -0.12 21.26 -3.54
CA LEU A 117 -0.76 22.27 -4.38
C LEU A 117 -0.02 23.60 -4.39
N ASP A 118 1.05 23.75 -3.60
CA ASP A 118 1.82 24.99 -3.47
C ASP A 118 2.71 25.34 -4.67
N GLY A 119 2.66 24.54 -5.74
CA GLY A 119 3.46 24.73 -6.95
C GLY A 119 4.94 24.40 -6.81
N LYS A 120 5.40 24.03 -5.62
CA LYS A 120 6.80 23.61 -5.40
C LYS A 120 7.05 22.26 -6.04
N PHE A 121 8.28 22.05 -6.50
CA PHE A 121 8.71 20.77 -7.04
C PHE A 121 8.74 19.69 -5.94
N THR A 122 8.39 18.47 -6.30
CA THR A 122 8.33 17.34 -5.36
C THR A 122 9.59 16.48 -5.47
N VAL A 123 10.39 16.48 -4.41
CA VAL A 123 11.53 15.56 -4.24
C VAL A 123 11.25 14.63 -3.08
N ILE A 124 11.37 13.32 -3.31
CA ILE A 124 11.22 12.29 -2.28
C ILE A 124 12.59 11.67 -2.04
N ASP A 125 13.22 12.08 -0.95
CA ASP A 125 14.53 11.57 -0.54
C ASP A 125 14.40 10.21 0.17
N GLU A 126 15.49 9.45 0.21
CA GLU A 126 15.56 8.11 0.82
C GLU A 126 14.44 7.17 0.36
N PHE A 127 14.02 7.31 -0.92
CA PHE A 127 12.92 6.52 -1.47
C PHE A 127 13.19 5.02 -1.31
N THR A 128 12.29 4.34 -0.63
CA THR A 128 12.31 2.90 -0.28
C THR A 128 13.39 2.46 0.72
N SER A 129 14.15 3.35 1.36
CA SER A 129 15.23 2.99 2.28
C SER A 129 14.73 2.30 3.56
N VAL A 130 13.52 2.61 4.02
CA VAL A 130 12.96 2.14 5.30
C VAL A 130 11.85 1.10 5.14
N VAL A 131 11.72 0.50 3.96
CA VAL A 131 10.69 -0.51 3.68
C VAL A 131 11.33 -1.82 3.19
N ASP A 132 10.64 -2.94 3.45
CA ASP A 132 10.97 -4.25 2.90
C ASP A 132 11.04 -4.21 1.36
N ARG A 133 11.92 -5.03 0.74
CA ARG A 133 12.14 -4.99 -0.72
C ARG A 133 10.91 -5.35 -1.53
N THR A 134 10.04 -6.23 -1.03
CA THR A 134 8.75 -6.54 -1.68
C THR A 134 7.81 -5.35 -1.62
N VAL A 135 7.75 -4.68 -0.48
CA VAL A 135 6.98 -3.44 -0.29
C VAL A 135 7.57 -2.31 -1.15
N ALA A 136 8.90 -2.20 -1.20
CA ALA A 136 9.60 -1.21 -2.04
C ALA A 136 9.25 -1.34 -3.52
N LYS A 137 9.26 -2.57 -4.04
CA LYS A 137 8.86 -2.88 -5.43
C LYS A 137 7.43 -2.46 -5.71
N ALA A 138 6.51 -2.85 -4.83
CA ALA A 138 5.10 -2.50 -4.97
C ALA A 138 4.86 -0.99 -4.84
N MET A 139 5.57 -0.32 -3.91
CA MET A 139 5.53 1.14 -3.73
C MET A 139 6.06 1.86 -4.98
N ALA A 140 7.18 1.43 -5.55
CA ALA A 140 7.73 2.03 -6.76
C ALA A 140 6.75 1.96 -7.93
N HIS A 141 6.11 0.80 -8.16
CA HIS A 141 5.06 0.66 -9.18
C HIS A 141 3.85 1.56 -8.91
N ALA A 142 3.42 1.67 -7.65
CA ALA A 142 2.27 2.49 -7.29
C ALA A 142 2.55 3.98 -7.48
N VAL A 143 3.71 4.46 -7.03
CA VAL A 143 4.13 5.87 -7.11
C VAL A 143 4.27 6.31 -8.56
N GLN A 144 4.99 5.55 -9.41
CA GLN A 144 5.15 5.91 -10.83
C GLN A 144 3.82 5.92 -11.59
N LYS A 145 2.93 4.97 -11.29
CA LYS A 145 1.59 4.92 -11.87
C LYS A 145 0.74 6.11 -11.43
N GLN A 146 0.84 6.49 -10.16
CA GLN A 146 0.12 7.65 -9.63
C GLN A 146 0.63 8.94 -10.25
N ALA A 147 1.96 9.16 -10.32
CA ALA A 147 2.57 10.33 -10.93
C ALA A 147 2.10 10.51 -12.39
N ARG A 148 2.19 9.45 -13.20
CA ARG A 148 1.74 9.47 -14.60
C ARG A 148 0.24 9.69 -14.75
N ARG A 149 -0.58 9.08 -13.89
CA ARG A 149 -2.04 9.26 -13.93
C ARG A 149 -2.48 10.68 -13.58
N THR A 150 -1.78 11.32 -12.66
CA THR A 150 -2.10 12.69 -12.21
C THR A 150 -1.35 13.78 -12.97
N GLY A 151 -0.44 13.42 -13.88
CA GLY A 151 0.43 14.37 -14.59
C GLY A 151 1.46 15.06 -13.69
N LYS A 152 1.68 14.57 -12.47
CA LYS A 152 2.68 15.12 -11.54
C LYS A 152 4.10 14.81 -12.02
N THR A 153 4.96 15.79 -11.83
CA THR A 153 6.41 15.68 -12.04
C THR A 153 7.09 15.53 -10.70
N ILE A 154 7.82 14.43 -10.51
CA ILE A 154 8.51 14.10 -9.27
C ILE A 154 9.93 13.64 -9.52
N ALA A 155 10.84 13.90 -8.57
CA ALA A 155 12.16 13.29 -8.52
C ALA A 155 12.29 12.44 -7.25
N LEU A 156 12.85 11.26 -7.42
CA LEU A 156 13.06 10.28 -6.35
C LEU A 156 14.56 10.07 -6.16
N LEU A 157 15.01 10.04 -4.91
CA LEU A 157 16.40 9.78 -4.57
C LEU A 157 16.49 8.42 -3.87
N SER A 158 17.36 7.53 -4.35
CA SER A 158 17.51 6.19 -3.76
C SER A 158 18.97 5.74 -3.75
N CYS A 159 19.33 4.97 -2.73
CA CYS A 159 20.60 4.24 -2.69
C CYS A 159 20.48 2.80 -3.25
N HIS A 160 19.29 2.39 -3.64
CA HIS A 160 19.00 1.04 -4.11
C HIS A 160 18.80 0.99 -5.62
N TYR A 161 19.66 0.28 -6.32
CA TYR A 161 19.65 0.20 -7.79
C TYR A 161 18.50 -0.62 -8.38
N ASP A 162 17.94 -1.55 -7.62
CA ASP A 162 16.78 -2.36 -8.03
C ASP A 162 15.49 -1.55 -8.23
N VAL A 163 15.38 -0.36 -7.62
CA VAL A 163 14.24 0.55 -7.86
C VAL A 163 14.17 1.05 -9.30
N LEU A 164 15.29 1.04 -10.02
CA LEU A 164 15.36 1.51 -11.40
C LEU A 164 14.38 0.77 -12.32
N GLU A 165 14.34 -0.55 -12.21
CA GLU A 165 13.44 -1.38 -13.02
C GLU A 165 11.96 -1.22 -12.58
N TRP A 166 11.72 -1.12 -11.29
CA TRP A 166 10.37 -1.04 -10.73
C TRP A 166 9.71 0.31 -10.95
N LEU A 167 10.51 1.36 -10.88
CA LEU A 167 10.05 2.74 -11.02
C LEU A 167 9.88 3.12 -12.49
N ASN A 168 10.66 2.52 -13.39
CA ASN A 168 10.75 2.85 -14.81
C ASN A 168 10.79 4.37 -15.05
N PRO A 169 11.81 5.08 -14.54
CA PRO A 169 11.88 6.53 -14.58
C PRO A 169 12.11 7.01 -16.02
N ASP A 170 11.70 8.25 -16.29
CA ASP A 170 11.87 8.90 -17.60
C ASP A 170 13.31 9.34 -17.82
N TRP A 171 14.03 9.61 -16.73
CA TRP A 171 15.48 9.84 -16.75
C TRP A 171 16.14 9.37 -15.44
N VAL A 172 17.44 9.11 -15.50
CA VAL A 172 18.26 8.68 -14.36
C VAL A 172 19.52 9.51 -14.29
N ILE A 173 19.86 9.97 -13.10
CA ILE A 173 21.19 10.47 -12.75
C ILE A 173 21.83 9.49 -11.78
N ASP A 174 22.96 8.92 -12.16
CA ASP A 174 23.78 8.11 -11.26
C ASP A 174 24.92 8.95 -10.70
N CYS A 175 24.86 9.24 -9.39
CA CYS A 175 25.89 10.05 -8.72
C CYS A 175 27.22 9.31 -8.54
N ASN A 176 27.26 7.97 -8.63
CA ASN A 176 28.51 7.22 -8.55
C ASN A 176 29.31 7.29 -9.86
N THR A 177 28.61 7.11 -10.99
CA THR A 177 29.24 7.18 -12.33
C THR A 177 29.27 8.59 -12.88
N GLN A 178 28.49 9.51 -12.29
CA GLN A 178 28.27 10.89 -12.78
C GLN A 178 27.65 10.93 -14.19
N GLU A 179 26.78 9.97 -14.50
CA GLU A 179 26.13 9.84 -15.79
C GLU A 179 24.66 10.23 -15.71
N TYR A 180 24.17 10.88 -16.76
CA TYR A 180 22.76 11.09 -17.03
C TYR A 180 22.30 10.18 -18.16
N THR A 181 21.19 9.50 -17.95
CA THR A 181 20.56 8.64 -18.96
C THR A 181 19.13 9.11 -19.19
N ASP A 182 18.85 9.57 -20.42
CA ASP A 182 17.49 9.81 -20.88
C ASP A 182 16.82 8.48 -21.25
N ARG A 183 15.70 8.17 -20.64
CA ARG A 183 14.93 6.95 -20.88
C ARG A 183 13.58 7.21 -21.55
N ARG A 184 13.22 8.45 -21.81
CA ARG A 184 11.95 8.85 -22.44
C ARG A 184 11.76 8.22 -23.82
N SER A 185 12.84 7.99 -24.55
CA SER A 185 12.84 7.35 -25.86
C SER A 185 12.87 5.81 -25.81
N LEU A 186 13.17 5.22 -24.66
CA LEU A 186 13.35 3.78 -24.50
C LEU A 186 12.06 3.00 -24.31
N CYS A 187 10.95 3.55 -24.68
CA CYS A 187 9.67 2.87 -24.74
C CYS A 187 8.64 3.11 -23.65
N PRO A 188 7.40 3.31 -24.03
CA PRO A 188 6.27 3.00 -23.17
C PRO A 188 5.96 1.48 -23.18
N GLY A 189 6.97 0.64 -23.24
CA GLY A 189 6.84 -0.80 -23.14
C GLY A 189 7.21 -1.24 -21.73
N PHE A 190 6.22 -1.69 -20.97
CA PHE A 190 6.42 -2.47 -19.75
C PHE A 190 7.58 -3.46 -19.97
N THR A 191 8.77 -3.15 -19.45
CA THR A 191 9.69 -4.22 -19.09
C THR A 191 8.94 -5.03 -18.04
N ARG A 192 8.66 -6.28 -18.36
CA ARG A 192 8.04 -7.23 -17.42
C ARG A 192 8.93 -7.24 -16.18
N SER A 193 8.56 -6.45 -15.18
CA SER A 193 9.18 -6.55 -13.88
C SER A 193 9.01 -7.98 -13.41
N GLU A 194 10.02 -8.56 -12.79
CA GLU A 194 9.91 -9.87 -12.13
C GLU A 194 8.58 -9.95 -11.38
N GLU A 195 7.82 -10.99 -11.67
CA GLU A 195 6.50 -11.17 -11.06
C GLU A 195 6.64 -11.24 -9.54
N LEU A 196 5.87 -10.43 -8.83
CA LEU A 196 5.71 -10.60 -7.39
C LEU A 196 4.90 -11.88 -7.19
N VAL A 197 5.54 -12.93 -6.70
CA VAL A 197 4.90 -14.22 -6.45
C VAL A 197 4.35 -14.22 -5.03
N PHE A 198 3.03 -14.39 -4.93
CA PHE A 198 2.33 -14.59 -3.68
C PHE A 198 1.68 -15.96 -3.66
N GLY A 199 1.82 -16.67 -2.55
CA GLY A 199 1.20 -17.97 -2.33
C GLY A 199 -0.07 -17.87 -1.48
N VAL A 200 -1.07 -18.70 -1.79
CA VAL A 200 -2.24 -18.90 -0.93
C VAL A 200 -2.20 -20.32 -0.39
N ARG A 201 -2.31 -20.48 0.94
CA ARG A 201 -2.30 -21.79 1.61
C ARG A 201 -3.51 -21.88 2.53
N GLN A 202 -4.15 -23.06 2.58
CA GLN A 202 -5.18 -23.33 3.56
C GLN A 202 -4.52 -23.51 4.94
N LEU A 203 -5.10 -22.92 5.98
CA LEU A 203 -4.60 -22.99 7.36
C LEU A 203 -5.38 -24.03 8.14
N THR A 204 -4.69 -24.78 8.98
CA THR A 204 -5.27 -25.86 9.81
C THR A 204 -5.67 -25.39 11.20
N ASP A 205 -5.13 -24.26 11.66
CA ASP A 205 -5.40 -23.71 12.98
C ASP A 205 -5.65 -22.18 12.94
N SER A 206 -6.21 -21.67 14.01
CA SER A 206 -6.53 -20.25 14.17
C SER A 206 -5.40 -19.40 14.75
N LYS A 207 -4.21 -19.98 15.01
CA LYS A 207 -3.10 -19.25 15.65
C LYS A 207 -2.70 -18.02 14.86
N SER A 208 -2.67 -18.11 13.54
CA SER A 208 -2.35 -16.98 12.67
C SER A 208 -3.37 -15.84 12.77
N TRP A 209 -4.64 -16.13 13.11
CA TRP A 209 -5.63 -15.09 13.34
C TRP A 209 -5.21 -14.12 14.45
N HIS A 210 -4.58 -14.60 15.52
CA HIS A 210 -4.12 -13.74 16.61
C HIS A 210 -3.12 -12.67 16.18
N ALA A 211 -2.33 -12.93 15.13
CA ALA A 211 -1.42 -11.93 14.56
C ALA A 211 -2.15 -10.88 13.71
N PHE A 212 -3.25 -11.27 13.06
CA PHE A 212 -3.99 -10.40 12.12
C PHE A 212 -5.20 -9.71 12.73
N LYS A 213 -5.78 -10.19 13.85
CA LYS A 213 -7.00 -9.64 14.46
C LYS A 213 -6.91 -8.15 14.78
N ARG A 214 -5.72 -7.65 15.15
CA ARG A 214 -5.47 -6.23 15.46
C ARG A 214 -5.66 -5.29 14.25
N TYR A 215 -5.59 -5.83 13.04
CA TYR A 215 -5.79 -5.07 11.81
C TYR A 215 -7.22 -5.14 11.29
N HIS A 216 -8.08 -5.94 11.95
CA HIS A 216 -9.48 -6.07 11.57
C HIS A 216 -10.37 -5.13 12.39
N TYR A 217 -11.26 -4.41 11.74
CA TYR A 217 -12.02 -3.30 12.33
C TYR A 217 -13.30 -3.73 13.08
N LEU A 218 -13.72 -4.99 13.00
CA LEU A 218 -14.97 -5.44 13.64
C LEU A 218 -14.68 -6.17 14.94
N SER A 219 -14.81 -7.48 14.98
CA SER A 219 -14.69 -8.33 16.15
C SER A 219 -13.33 -8.97 16.23
N GLU A 220 -12.80 -9.11 17.42
CA GLU A 220 -11.53 -9.80 17.65
C GLU A 220 -11.63 -11.33 17.47
N GLU A 221 -12.84 -11.91 17.62
CA GLU A 221 -13.02 -13.36 17.56
C GLU A 221 -13.51 -13.83 16.19
N LEU A 222 -13.15 -15.06 15.83
CA LEU A 222 -13.72 -15.74 14.69
C LEU A 222 -15.14 -16.20 15.01
N PRO A 223 -16.08 -16.18 14.03
CA PRO A 223 -17.42 -16.66 14.25
C PRO A 223 -17.44 -18.14 14.66
N PRO A 224 -18.38 -18.55 15.53
CA PRO A 224 -18.59 -19.96 15.86
C PRO A 224 -19.07 -20.74 14.63
N GLY A 225 -18.80 -22.05 14.61
CA GLY A 225 -19.21 -22.96 13.56
C GLY A 225 -18.06 -23.44 12.67
N LYS A 226 -18.41 -24.09 11.53
CA LYS A 226 -17.41 -24.57 10.57
C LYS A 226 -16.72 -23.37 9.93
N THR A 227 -15.44 -23.22 10.22
CA THR A 227 -14.61 -22.15 9.66
C THR A 227 -13.46 -22.73 8.84
N LEU A 228 -13.31 -22.26 7.60
CA LEU A 228 -12.17 -22.55 6.73
C LEU A 228 -11.31 -21.29 6.63
N MET A 229 -10.01 -21.46 6.79
CA MET A 229 -9.07 -20.35 6.90
C MET A 229 -7.98 -20.48 5.85
N PHE A 230 -7.55 -19.34 5.31
CA PHE A 230 -6.51 -19.24 4.30
C PHE A 230 -5.51 -18.16 4.69
N GLY A 231 -4.23 -18.41 4.40
CA GLY A 231 -3.15 -17.46 4.53
C GLY A 231 -2.66 -17.00 3.16
N LEU A 232 -2.37 -15.71 3.03
CA LEU A 232 -1.63 -15.15 1.91
C LEU A 232 -0.17 -15.03 2.34
N PHE A 233 0.76 -15.46 1.50
CA PHE A 233 2.19 -15.54 1.81
C PHE A 233 3.04 -14.81 0.76
N SER A 234 4.09 -14.15 1.23
CA SER A 234 5.23 -13.69 0.43
C SER A 234 6.44 -14.52 0.86
N GLY A 235 6.83 -15.51 0.05
CA GLY A 235 7.75 -16.56 0.48
C GLY A 235 7.18 -17.33 1.66
N GLU A 236 7.90 -17.38 2.78
CA GLU A 236 7.44 -18.03 4.02
C GLU A 236 6.69 -17.05 4.97
N ASN A 237 6.72 -15.76 4.69
CA ASN A 237 6.08 -14.77 5.54
C ASN A 237 4.57 -14.70 5.24
N GLN A 238 3.74 -14.95 6.24
CA GLN A 238 2.31 -14.75 6.12
C GLN A 238 1.99 -13.25 6.18
N ILE A 239 1.39 -12.75 5.10
CA ILE A 239 1.06 -11.32 4.91
C ILE A 239 -0.44 -11.05 4.84
N GLY A 240 -1.28 -12.10 4.92
CA GLY A 240 -2.72 -11.95 4.94
C GLY A 240 -3.43 -13.15 5.53
N PHE A 241 -4.68 -12.93 5.92
CA PHE A 241 -5.56 -13.92 6.52
C PHE A 241 -6.97 -13.76 5.96
N MET A 242 -7.61 -14.87 5.64
CA MET A 242 -9.01 -14.90 5.22
C MET A 242 -9.73 -16.07 5.88
N ALA A 243 -10.97 -15.83 6.30
CA ALA A 243 -11.81 -16.87 6.89
C ALA A 243 -13.21 -16.89 6.27
N PHE A 244 -13.71 -18.09 6.05
CA PHE A 244 -15.07 -18.36 5.63
C PHE A 244 -15.77 -19.16 6.72
N SER A 245 -16.98 -18.76 7.09
CA SER A 245 -17.79 -19.48 8.08
C SER A 245 -19.21 -19.67 7.59
N ASN A 246 -19.83 -20.77 8.03
CA ASN A 246 -21.24 -21.00 7.85
C ASN A 246 -22.00 -20.55 9.10
N TYR A 247 -22.90 -19.57 8.95
CA TYR A 247 -23.76 -19.06 10.02
C TYR A 247 -25.13 -19.74 10.08
N VAL A 248 -25.51 -20.44 9.02
CA VAL A 248 -26.83 -21.05 8.89
C VAL A 248 -26.71 -22.54 9.13
N MET A 249 -27.54 -23.09 10.01
CA MET A 249 -27.62 -24.54 10.16
C MET A 249 -28.01 -25.16 8.82
N TRP A 250 -27.08 -25.92 8.25
CA TRP A 250 -27.30 -26.67 7.03
C TRP A 250 -28.22 -27.86 7.34
N LYS A 251 -29.48 -27.79 6.91
CA LYS A 251 -30.45 -28.86 7.12
C LYS A 251 -30.20 -30.03 6.18
N THR A 252 -30.47 -31.23 6.63
CA THR A 252 -30.37 -32.47 5.83
C THR A 252 -31.14 -32.39 4.52
N GLU A 253 -32.30 -31.74 4.54
CA GLU A 253 -33.14 -31.48 3.37
C GLU A 253 -32.44 -30.70 2.24
N HIS A 254 -31.53 -29.78 2.59
CA HIS A 254 -30.74 -29.04 1.59
C HIS A 254 -29.74 -29.97 0.88
N LYS A 255 -29.13 -30.89 1.63
CA LYS A 255 -28.18 -31.86 1.10
C LYS A 255 -28.89 -32.83 0.15
N GLU A 256 -30.08 -33.29 0.52
CA GLU A 256 -30.91 -34.18 -0.32
C GLU A 256 -31.38 -33.51 -1.62
N LYS A 257 -31.59 -32.17 -1.58
CA LYS A 257 -31.97 -31.38 -2.78
C LYS A 257 -30.75 -30.91 -3.59
N GLY A 258 -29.53 -31.34 -3.25
CA GLY A 258 -28.31 -30.93 -3.97
C GLY A 258 -27.99 -29.43 -3.84
N ILE A 259 -28.58 -28.74 -2.86
CA ILE A 259 -28.32 -27.28 -2.64
C ILE A 259 -26.95 -27.12 -1.99
N PRO A 260 -26.01 -26.39 -2.58
CA PRO A 260 -24.69 -26.21 -1.99
C PRO A 260 -24.74 -25.44 -0.68
N MET A 261 -23.83 -25.78 0.25
CA MET A 261 -23.70 -25.06 1.51
C MET A 261 -23.15 -23.66 1.24
N VAL A 262 -23.80 -22.65 1.78
CA VAL A 262 -23.33 -21.26 1.68
C VAL A 262 -22.28 -20.98 2.74
N MET A 263 -21.12 -20.52 2.31
CA MET A 263 -20.02 -20.06 3.16
C MET A 263 -19.81 -18.54 3.01
N HIS A 264 -19.77 -17.86 4.13
CA HIS A 264 -19.61 -16.41 4.16
C HIS A 264 -18.16 -16.04 4.42
N ALA A 265 -17.55 -15.30 3.51
CA ALA A 265 -16.28 -14.62 3.76
C ALA A 265 -16.51 -13.54 4.82
N ASN A 266 -15.96 -13.71 6.00
CA ASN A 266 -16.23 -12.86 7.16
C ASN A 266 -15.02 -12.17 7.75
N ARG A 267 -13.83 -12.61 7.41
CA ARG A 267 -12.56 -12.00 7.78
C ARG A 267 -11.66 -11.96 6.56
N ILE A 268 -11.25 -10.77 6.18
CA ILE A 268 -10.26 -10.53 5.14
C ILE A 268 -9.31 -9.48 5.68
N VAL A 269 -8.07 -9.86 5.87
CA VAL A 269 -7.02 -8.98 6.36
C VAL A 269 -5.78 -9.18 5.51
N VAL A 270 -5.24 -8.08 5.00
CA VAL A 270 -3.90 -8.01 4.44
C VAL A 270 -3.08 -7.13 5.38
N HIS A 271 -1.85 -7.53 5.67
CA HIS A 271 -0.97 -6.74 6.52
C HIS A 271 -0.84 -5.32 5.97
N PRO A 272 -0.89 -4.27 6.81
CA PRO A 272 -0.92 -2.88 6.36
C PRO A 272 0.20 -2.51 5.38
N ASP A 273 1.38 -3.10 5.52
CA ASP A 273 2.51 -2.83 4.64
C ASP A 273 2.33 -3.38 3.22
N TYR A 274 1.43 -4.34 3.03
CA TYR A 274 1.10 -4.96 1.75
C TYR A 274 -0.26 -4.52 1.19
N CYS A 275 -0.92 -3.55 1.84
CA CYS A 275 -2.17 -2.98 1.36
C CYS A 275 -1.94 -2.03 0.17
N GLY A 276 -2.97 -1.86 -0.68
CA GLY A 276 -2.94 -0.93 -1.82
C GLY A 276 -2.47 -1.54 -3.14
N PHE A 277 -1.92 -2.75 -3.13
CA PHE A 277 -1.39 -3.42 -4.32
C PHE A 277 -2.39 -4.37 -5.01
N GLY A 278 -3.66 -4.26 -4.64
CA GLY A 278 -4.72 -5.12 -5.19
C GLY A 278 -4.73 -6.55 -4.65
N LEU A 279 -3.84 -6.87 -3.70
CA LEU A 279 -3.71 -8.22 -3.14
C LEU A 279 -4.98 -8.71 -2.47
N GLY A 280 -5.70 -7.84 -1.74
CA GLY A 280 -6.93 -8.20 -1.06
C GLY A 280 -8.00 -8.75 -2.03
N GLY A 281 -8.17 -8.11 -3.19
CA GLY A 281 -9.10 -8.57 -4.21
C GLY A 281 -8.70 -9.92 -4.82
N LYS A 282 -7.45 -10.04 -5.27
CA LYS A 282 -6.92 -11.29 -5.83
C LYS A 282 -6.96 -12.44 -4.83
N PHE A 283 -6.60 -12.18 -3.57
CA PHE A 283 -6.67 -13.18 -2.49
C PHE A 283 -8.10 -13.65 -2.26
N THR A 284 -9.07 -12.72 -2.27
CA THR A 284 -10.49 -13.03 -2.16
C THR A 284 -10.97 -13.91 -3.33
N ASP A 285 -10.61 -13.56 -4.55
CA ASP A 285 -11.00 -14.30 -5.75
C ASP A 285 -10.44 -15.73 -5.72
N ILE A 286 -9.14 -15.89 -5.44
CA ILE A 286 -8.48 -17.21 -5.39
C ILE A 286 -9.13 -18.11 -4.32
N CYS A 287 -9.33 -17.59 -3.12
CA CYS A 287 -9.95 -18.36 -2.05
C CYS A 287 -11.41 -18.71 -2.38
N SER A 288 -12.17 -17.78 -2.95
CA SER A 288 -13.58 -18.02 -3.31
C SER A 288 -13.72 -19.05 -4.45
N GLU A 289 -12.82 -19.00 -5.43
CA GLU A 289 -12.76 -19.99 -6.51
C GLU A 289 -12.43 -21.38 -5.97
N TYR A 290 -11.48 -21.52 -5.07
CA TYR A 290 -11.17 -22.78 -4.41
C TYR A 290 -12.37 -23.31 -3.60
N MET A 291 -13.04 -22.44 -2.84
CA MET A 291 -14.24 -22.78 -2.08
C MET A 291 -15.36 -23.31 -2.97
N GLN A 292 -15.56 -22.70 -4.14
CA GLN A 292 -16.63 -23.08 -5.07
C GLN A 292 -16.25 -24.30 -5.89
N ASN A 293 -15.09 -24.27 -6.57
CA ASN A 293 -14.75 -25.26 -7.59
C ASN A 293 -14.15 -26.54 -7.00
N VAL A 294 -13.48 -26.47 -5.86
CA VAL A 294 -12.83 -27.62 -5.22
C VAL A 294 -13.69 -28.18 -4.08
N LEU A 295 -14.25 -27.31 -3.26
CA LEU A 295 -14.98 -27.72 -2.06
C LEU A 295 -16.50 -27.75 -2.24
N GLY A 296 -17.03 -27.25 -3.36
CA GLY A 296 -18.45 -27.28 -3.73
C GLY A 296 -19.35 -26.38 -2.87
N TYR A 297 -18.83 -25.28 -2.34
CA TYR A 297 -19.58 -24.31 -1.53
C TYR A 297 -20.04 -23.11 -2.36
N ASP A 298 -21.24 -22.61 -2.13
CA ASP A 298 -21.62 -21.26 -2.55
C ASP A 298 -20.90 -20.23 -1.67
N VAL A 299 -20.32 -19.20 -2.29
CA VAL A 299 -19.60 -18.15 -1.55
C VAL A 299 -20.34 -16.83 -1.58
N GLN A 300 -20.54 -16.27 -0.39
CA GLN A 300 -21.13 -14.95 -0.19
C GLN A 300 -20.22 -14.11 0.70
N MET A 301 -20.33 -12.79 0.55
CA MET A 301 -19.57 -11.84 1.33
C MET A 301 -20.43 -10.63 1.69
N LYS A 302 -20.36 -10.19 2.95
CA LYS A 302 -20.93 -8.92 3.38
C LYS A 302 -19.80 -8.05 3.93
N LEU A 303 -19.66 -6.84 3.39
CA LEU A 303 -18.56 -5.93 3.72
C LEU A 303 -19.03 -4.48 3.86
N SER A 304 -18.31 -3.72 4.68
CA SER A 304 -18.52 -2.29 4.91
C SER A 304 -17.40 -1.42 4.31
N SER A 305 -16.35 -2.03 3.78
CA SER A 305 -15.27 -1.32 3.08
C SER A 305 -15.72 -0.82 1.71
N ALA A 306 -15.79 0.49 1.54
CA ALA A 306 -16.12 1.12 0.26
C ALA A 306 -15.10 0.77 -0.83
N SER A 307 -13.81 0.75 -0.50
CA SER A 307 -12.72 0.40 -1.43
C SER A 307 -12.90 -1.01 -1.98
N MET A 308 -13.07 -2.00 -1.10
CA MET A 308 -13.30 -3.39 -1.50
C MET A 308 -14.61 -3.57 -2.26
N SER A 309 -15.69 -2.90 -1.82
CA SER A 309 -16.98 -2.91 -2.51
C SER A 309 -16.85 -2.38 -3.94
N ASN A 310 -16.15 -1.27 -4.16
CA ASN A 310 -15.95 -0.72 -5.49
C ASN A 310 -15.10 -1.63 -6.39
N LEU A 311 -14.14 -2.35 -5.81
CA LEU A 311 -13.36 -3.36 -6.52
C LEU A 311 -14.25 -4.52 -6.97
N LEU A 312 -15.05 -5.09 -6.07
CA LEU A 312 -15.93 -6.22 -6.37
C LEU A 312 -17.03 -5.85 -7.38
N LYS A 313 -17.59 -4.65 -7.32
CA LYS A 313 -18.58 -4.15 -8.31
C LYS A 313 -18.04 -4.11 -9.74
N ARG A 314 -16.73 -3.90 -9.90
CA ARG A 314 -16.07 -3.88 -11.23
C ARG A 314 -15.63 -5.24 -11.70
N SER A 315 -15.64 -6.23 -10.83
CA SER A 315 -15.25 -7.61 -11.17
C SER A 315 -16.43 -8.36 -11.77
N PRO A 316 -16.30 -9.00 -12.92
CA PRO A 316 -17.35 -9.86 -13.49
C PRO A 316 -17.58 -11.13 -12.65
N ARG A 317 -16.68 -11.44 -11.73
CA ARG A 317 -16.72 -12.62 -10.85
C ARG A 317 -17.66 -12.46 -9.65
N TRP A 318 -18.16 -11.24 -9.40
CA TRP A 318 -18.98 -10.93 -8.23
C TRP A 318 -20.27 -10.24 -8.61
N GLU A 319 -21.37 -10.72 -8.07
CA GLU A 319 -22.69 -10.10 -8.21
C GLU A 319 -23.07 -9.37 -6.94
N LEU A 320 -23.40 -8.08 -7.08
CA LEU A 320 -23.96 -7.30 -5.98
C LEU A 320 -25.41 -7.73 -5.74
N ARG A 321 -25.70 -8.27 -4.55
CA ARG A 321 -27.02 -8.76 -4.16
C ARG A 321 -27.85 -7.73 -3.41
N ASP A 322 -27.22 -7.01 -2.48
CA ASP A 322 -27.93 -6.07 -1.62
C ASP A 322 -27.00 -4.94 -1.15
N VAL A 323 -27.63 -3.80 -0.87
CA VAL A 323 -26.99 -2.64 -0.22
C VAL A 323 -27.86 -2.22 0.94
N SER A 324 -27.40 -2.46 2.16
CA SER A 324 -28.15 -2.16 3.36
C SER A 324 -27.40 -1.19 4.28
N ARG A 325 -28.16 -0.44 5.07
CA ARG A 325 -27.62 0.37 6.18
C ARG A 325 -27.91 -0.36 7.47
N ASN A 326 -26.88 -0.72 8.21
CA ASN A 326 -27.02 -1.37 9.52
C ASN A 326 -26.65 -0.38 10.61
N VAL A 327 -27.54 -0.24 11.59
CA VAL A 327 -27.25 0.55 12.78
C VAL A 327 -26.58 -0.36 13.80
N HIS A 328 -25.30 -0.18 14.04
CA HIS A 328 -24.58 -0.86 15.11
C HIS A 328 -24.63 -0.04 16.39
N ASN A 329 -25.05 -0.68 17.49
CA ASN A 329 -24.91 -0.07 18.81
C ASN A 329 -23.45 -0.17 19.24
N ILE A 330 -22.87 0.96 19.61
CA ILE A 330 -21.53 1.00 20.20
C ILE A 330 -21.69 0.76 21.70
N TRP A 331 -21.09 -0.32 22.18
CA TRP A 331 -21.09 -0.68 23.60
C TRP A 331 -19.70 -0.44 24.18
N SER A 332 -19.62 0.24 25.32
CA SER A 332 -18.45 0.30 26.18
C SER A 332 -18.74 -0.48 27.47
N GLY A 333 -17.71 -0.77 28.26
CA GLY A 333 -17.89 -1.41 29.58
C GLY A 333 -18.80 -0.67 30.53
N LYS A 334 -19.26 0.55 30.17
CA LYS A 334 -20.23 1.38 30.91
C LYS A 334 -21.62 1.44 30.26
N GLY A 335 -21.90 0.62 29.23
CA GLY A 335 -23.19 0.57 28.53
C GLY A 335 -23.12 1.12 27.11
N ARG A 336 -24.29 1.38 26.49
CA ARG A 336 -24.43 1.87 25.13
C ARG A 336 -23.87 3.31 24.98
N THR A 337 -22.83 3.52 24.20
CA THR A 337 -22.16 4.81 24.03
C THR A 337 -22.51 5.54 22.72
N GLY A 338 -23.16 4.85 21.77
CA GLY A 338 -23.52 5.48 20.49
C GLY A 338 -24.20 4.52 19.51
N ARG A 339 -24.60 5.09 18.37
CA ARG A 339 -25.05 4.35 17.18
C ARG A 339 -24.11 4.68 16.03
N MET A 340 -23.67 3.67 15.30
CA MET A 340 -22.93 3.85 14.06
C MET A 340 -23.83 3.33 12.91
N ASP A 341 -24.15 4.20 11.96
CA ASP A 341 -24.84 3.82 10.73
C ASP A 341 -23.78 3.38 9.70
N VAL A 342 -23.70 2.08 9.48
CA VAL A 342 -22.71 1.50 8.60
C VAL A 342 -23.39 0.99 7.34
N LYS A 343 -23.02 1.57 6.19
CA LYS A 343 -23.41 1.06 4.89
C LYS A 343 -22.69 -0.24 4.62
N THR A 344 -23.44 -1.27 4.24
CA THR A 344 -22.89 -2.58 3.91
C THR A 344 -23.35 -3.05 2.53
N TRP A 345 -22.50 -3.80 1.87
CA TRP A 345 -22.75 -4.39 0.56
C TRP A 345 -22.65 -5.90 0.66
N SER A 346 -23.63 -6.60 0.09
CA SER A 346 -23.66 -8.07 0.04
C SER A 346 -23.38 -8.53 -1.38
N PHE A 347 -22.44 -9.43 -1.55
CA PHE A 347 -22.02 -9.98 -2.83
C PHE A 347 -22.15 -11.50 -2.83
N LYS A 348 -22.38 -12.06 -4.04
CA LYS A 348 -22.29 -13.49 -4.34
C LYS A 348 -21.16 -13.68 -5.36
N PHE A 349 -20.32 -14.68 -5.14
CA PHE A 349 -19.30 -15.11 -6.09
C PHE A 349 -19.94 -15.94 -7.21
N LEU A 350 -19.55 -15.69 -8.45
CA LEU A 350 -20.11 -16.32 -9.63
C LEU A 350 -19.15 -17.35 -10.28
N GLY A 351 -17.86 -17.22 -9.98
CA GLY A 351 -16.81 -18.05 -10.56
C GLY A 351 -15.73 -17.29 -11.32
#